data_0b9db4a64fec5e7436984afce4eddba3
#
_entry.id   0b9db4a64fec5e7436984afce4eddba3
#
_cell.length_a   1.000
_cell.length_b   1.000
_cell.length_c   1.000
_cell.angle_alpha   90.00
_cell.angle_beta   90.00
_cell.angle_gamma   90.00
#
_symmetry.space_group_name_H-M   'P 1'
#
loop_
_entity.id
_entity.type
_entity.pdbx_description
1 polymer ?
#
loop_
_entity_poly.entity_id
_entity_poly.type
_entity_poly.pdbx_seq_one_letter_code
_entity_poly.pdbx_strand_id
1 'polypeptide(L)'
;MKKSIKILAIGNSFSVDGMEYLWHTLRAGGVEEVTLGNLYIPGCPVSLHADNIASDAHTYIYYKNTDGIWRAAPETSLTDGLLDEAWDIITLQQSSHDSGLPETYARQNEVTDYVHTLKRDPNAVLYWHMTWAYQQDSNHWAFPRYGCDQAAMYNAILNTVRSEILTNPAYGGIIPTGIAIQNLRATPVGDTVTRDGFHMSESHGRYAAALTWAQTLCGVDPATVDWMPEAFADVIRPDLPYIREAVKAAGNTALI
;
A
#
# COMPACT_ATOMS: atom_id res chain seq x y z
N MET A 1 5.80 16.26 14.08
CA MET A 1 6.26 15.09 13.31
C MET A 1 6.68 13.99 14.27
N LYS A 2 6.47 12.72 13.92
CA LYS A 2 6.95 11.58 14.72
C LYS A 2 8.48 11.52 14.65
N LYS A 3 9.16 11.29 15.79
CA LYS A 3 10.62 11.10 15.81
C LYS A 3 11.01 9.75 15.21
N SER A 4 10.25 8.71 15.51
CA SER A 4 10.47 7.37 14.99
C SER A 4 9.17 6.75 14.50
N ILE A 5 9.27 5.84 13.54
CA ILE A 5 8.14 5.06 13.02
C ILE A 5 8.57 3.67 12.56
N LYS A 6 7.80 2.66 12.93
CA LYS A 6 7.96 1.28 12.48
C LYS A 6 6.69 0.81 11.77
N ILE A 7 6.79 0.46 10.51
CA ILE A 7 5.66 0.10 9.65
C ILE A 7 5.89 -1.31 9.08
N LEU A 8 4.92 -2.21 9.28
CA LEU A 8 4.88 -3.52 8.64
C LEU A 8 3.77 -3.56 7.60
N ALA A 9 4.08 -3.98 6.38
CA ALA A 9 3.06 -4.37 5.41
C ALA A 9 2.90 -5.89 5.36
N ILE A 10 1.66 -6.35 5.32
CA ILE A 10 1.27 -7.72 5.00
C ILE A 10 0.58 -7.66 3.63
N GLY A 11 1.24 -8.18 2.59
CA GLY A 11 0.73 -7.94 1.24
C GLY A 11 1.39 -8.75 0.13
N ASN A 12 1.42 -8.12 -1.02
CA ASN A 12 1.89 -8.67 -2.29
C ASN A 12 2.70 -7.62 -3.07
N SER A 13 2.82 -7.75 -4.39
CA SER A 13 3.57 -6.79 -5.22
C SER A 13 3.09 -5.33 -5.08
N PHE A 14 1.83 -5.13 -4.71
CA PHE A 14 1.29 -3.77 -4.53
C PHE A 14 1.79 -3.11 -3.23
N SER A 15 2.06 -3.89 -2.17
CA SER A 15 2.76 -3.33 -1.00
C SER A 15 4.23 -3.02 -1.31
N VAL A 16 4.89 -3.86 -2.15
CA VAL A 16 6.25 -3.55 -2.64
C VAL A 16 6.26 -2.21 -3.38
N ASP A 17 5.36 -2.01 -4.34
CA ASP A 17 5.27 -0.74 -5.08
C ASP A 17 4.94 0.45 -4.17
N GLY A 18 4.06 0.26 -3.17
CA GLY A 18 3.69 1.31 -2.22
C GLY A 18 4.82 1.74 -1.29
N MET A 19 5.69 0.80 -0.92
CA MET A 19 6.74 1.01 0.09
C MET A 19 8.13 1.26 -0.52
N GLU A 20 8.32 1.08 -1.83
CA GLU A 20 9.66 1.15 -2.46
C GLU A 20 10.43 2.41 -2.05
N TYR A 21 9.78 3.57 -2.12
CA TYR A 21 10.39 4.86 -1.80
C TYR A 21 9.96 5.41 -0.43
N LEU A 22 9.20 4.65 0.36
CA LEU A 22 8.60 5.13 1.60
C LEU A 22 9.65 5.56 2.63
N TRP A 23 10.75 4.81 2.78
CA TRP A 23 11.82 5.18 3.70
C TRP A 23 12.37 6.57 3.38
N HIS A 24 12.68 6.82 2.13
CA HIS A 24 13.25 8.09 1.68
C HIS A 24 12.27 9.24 1.81
N THR A 25 10.99 9.05 1.44
CA THR A 25 9.95 10.09 1.56
C THR A 25 9.65 10.45 3.01
N LEU A 26 9.64 9.48 3.92
CA LEU A 26 9.49 9.72 5.36
C LEU A 26 10.69 10.49 5.92
N ARG A 27 11.92 10.10 5.56
CA ARG A 27 13.15 10.78 5.97
C ARG A 27 13.19 12.23 5.47
N ALA A 28 12.89 12.45 4.20
CA ALA A 28 12.79 13.79 3.61
C ALA A 28 11.65 14.62 4.21
N GLY A 29 10.56 13.96 4.64
CA GLY A 29 9.46 14.57 5.37
C GLY A 29 9.74 14.85 6.85
N GLY A 30 10.97 14.59 7.34
CA GLY A 30 11.42 14.95 8.69
C GLY A 30 11.20 13.88 9.77
N VAL A 31 10.91 12.62 9.40
CA VAL A 31 10.93 11.50 10.35
C VAL A 31 12.38 11.07 10.59
N GLU A 32 12.85 11.06 11.85
CA GLU A 32 14.27 10.85 12.16
C GLU A 32 14.70 9.38 12.09
N GLU A 33 13.82 8.45 12.50
CA GLU A 33 14.10 7.01 12.49
C GLU A 33 12.96 6.27 11.80
N VAL A 34 13.28 5.46 10.79
CA VAL A 34 12.31 4.71 10.00
C VAL A 34 12.73 3.25 9.93
N THR A 35 11.84 2.36 10.34
CA THR A 35 11.96 0.91 10.14
C THR A 35 10.76 0.43 9.34
N LEU A 36 11.01 -0.21 8.22
CA LEU A 36 9.98 -0.78 7.35
C LEU A 36 10.16 -2.29 7.26
N GLY A 37 9.04 -3.00 7.33
CA GLY A 37 8.94 -4.43 7.04
C GLY A 37 7.86 -4.69 5.98
N ASN A 38 8.05 -5.68 5.13
CA ASN A 38 7.06 -6.10 4.15
C ASN A 38 7.04 -7.63 4.02
N LEU A 39 5.99 -8.25 4.51
CA LEU A 39 5.71 -9.68 4.34
C LEU A 39 5.04 -9.90 2.99
N TYR A 40 5.80 -10.41 2.05
CA TYR A 40 5.44 -10.48 0.64
C TYR A 40 5.22 -11.91 0.15
N ILE A 41 4.08 -12.14 -0.50
CA ILE A 41 3.83 -13.28 -1.39
C ILE A 41 3.24 -12.75 -2.70
N PRO A 42 3.73 -13.17 -3.90
CA PRO A 42 3.20 -12.70 -5.18
C PRO A 42 1.69 -12.92 -5.29
N GLY A 43 0.92 -11.86 -5.61
CA GLY A 43 -0.51 -11.93 -5.83
C GLY A 43 -1.35 -12.43 -4.65
N CYS A 44 -0.82 -12.45 -3.43
CA CYS A 44 -1.45 -13.01 -2.24
C CYS A 44 -2.79 -12.34 -1.93
N PRO A 45 -3.92 -13.09 -1.93
CA PRO A 45 -5.19 -12.61 -1.43
C PRO A 45 -5.29 -12.77 0.09
N VAL A 46 -6.25 -12.08 0.71
CA VAL A 46 -6.54 -12.18 2.14
C VAL A 46 -6.78 -13.62 2.59
N SER A 47 -7.44 -14.43 1.78
CA SER A 47 -7.71 -15.84 2.07
C SER A 47 -6.44 -16.68 2.21
N LEU A 48 -5.40 -16.40 1.41
CA LEU A 48 -4.12 -17.10 1.51
C LEU A 48 -3.35 -16.68 2.77
N HIS A 49 -3.44 -15.41 3.18
CA HIS A 49 -2.89 -15.00 4.47
C HIS A 49 -3.53 -15.78 5.63
N ALA A 50 -4.87 -16.00 5.59
CA ALA A 50 -5.58 -16.78 6.58
C ALA A 50 -5.18 -18.28 6.56
N ASP A 51 -4.97 -18.87 5.38
CA ASP A 51 -4.45 -20.25 5.27
C ASP A 51 -3.04 -20.39 5.85
N ASN A 52 -2.18 -19.40 5.59
CA ASN A 52 -0.81 -19.39 6.13
C ASN A 52 -0.78 -19.22 7.66
N ILE A 53 -1.72 -18.46 8.23
CA ILE A 53 -1.91 -18.39 9.69
C ILE A 53 -2.25 -19.77 10.27
N ALA A 54 -3.22 -20.47 9.66
CA ALA A 54 -3.70 -21.75 10.16
C ALA A 54 -2.60 -22.84 10.16
N SER A 55 -1.62 -22.74 9.29
CA SER A 55 -0.51 -23.72 9.14
C SER A 55 0.85 -23.22 9.63
N ASP A 56 0.93 -21.96 10.12
CA ASP A 56 2.18 -21.23 10.39
C ASP A 56 3.19 -21.34 9.23
N ALA A 57 2.69 -21.11 8.02
CA ALA A 57 3.46 -21.37 6.81
C ALA A 57 4.60 -20.35 6.62
N HIS A 58 5.82 -20.86 6.43
CA HIS A 58 7.02 -20.06 6.15
C HIS A 58 7.18 -19.80 4.64
N THR A 59 6.17 -19.13 4.04
CA THR A 59 6.07 -18.91 2.59
C THR A 59 6.32 -17.47 2.16
N TYR A 60 6.51 -16.56 3.13
CA TYR A 60 6.76 -15.16 2.85
C TYR A 60 8.22 -14.89 2.51
N ILE A 61 8.45 -13.96 1.60
CA ILE A 61 9.70 -13.22 1.54
C ILE A 61 9.51 -11.99 2.42
N TYR A 62 10.30 -11.90 3.49
CA TYR A 62 10.27 -10.76 4.38
C TYR A 62 11.34 -9.75 3.97
N TYR A 63 10.90 -8.59 3.51
CA TYR A 63 11.77 -7.47 3.21
C TYR A 63 11.86 -6.55 4.42
N LYS A 64 13.07 -6.15 4.81
CA LYS A 64 13.31 -5.16 5.88
C LYS A 64 14.18 -4.01 5.37
N ASN A 65 13.85 -2.79 5.81
CA ASN A 65 14.58 -1.57 5.46
C ASN A 65 14.69 -0.66 6.69
N THR A 66 15.92 -0.38 7.13
CA THR A 66 16.22 0.49 8.27
C THR A 66 17.14 1.66 7.90
N ASP A 67 17.70 1.67 6.71
CA ASP A 67 18.74 2.61 6.26
C ASP A 67 18.58 3.06 4.80
N GLY A 68 17.41 2.83 4.21
CA GLY A 68 17.12 3.15 2.81
C GLY A 68 17.35 2.00 1.84
N ILE A 69 17.83 0.84 2.33
CA ILE A 69 18.14 -0.32 1.49
C ILE A 69 17.28 -1.51 1.93
N TRP A 70 16.52 -2.07 0.99
CA TRP A 70 15.74 -3.28 1.22
C TRP A 70 16.63 -4.54 1.26
N ARG A 71 16.41 -5.36 2.29
CA ARG A 71 17.07 -6.66 2.47
C ARG A 71 16.02 -7.74 2.61
N ALA A 72 16.16 -8.84 1.90
CA ALA A 72 15.20 -9.94 1.87
C ALA A 72 15.65 -11.10 2.76
N ALA A 73 14.71 -11.67 3.51
CA ALA A 73 14.83 -12.95 4.19
C ALA A 73 13.71 -13.87 3.66
N PRO A 74 14.03 -14.96 2.96
CA PRO A 74 13.06 -15.95 2.51
C PRO A 74 12.59 -16.83 3.66
N GLU A 75 11.56 -17.65 3.39
CA GLU A 75 11.07 -18.68 4.32
C GLU A 75 10.67 -18.11 5.69
N THR A 76 9.99 -16.97 5.68
CA THR A 76 9.48 -16.29 6.88
C THR A 76 7.99 -16.57 7.05
N SER A 77 7.52 -16.76 8.27
CA SER A 77 6.09 -16.84 8.57
C SER A 77 5.50 -15.44 8.85
N LEU A 78 4.17 -15.35 8.84
CA LEU A 78 3.47 -14.13 9.27
C LEU A 78 3.77 -13.83 10.74
N THR A 79 3.87 -14.86 11.57
CA THR A 79 4.28 -14.79 12.99
C THR A 79 5.64 -14.13 13.15
N ASP A 80 6.64 -14.60 12.39
CA ASP A 80 8.01 -14.07 12.49
C ASP A 80 8.06 -12.57 12.18
N GLY A 81 7.40 -12.16 11.09
CA GLY A 81 7.37 -10.75 10.70
C GLY A 81 6.63 -9.86 11.70
N LEU A 82 5.51 -10.34 12.28
CA LEU A 82 4.76 -9.62 13.32
C LEU A 82 5.59 -9.46 14.59
N LEU A 83 6.37 -10.47 14.97
CA LEU A 83 7.15 -10.49 16.20
C LEU A 83 8.57 -9.90 16.06
N ASP A 84 8.99 -9.54 14.85
CA ASP A 84 10.34 -8.98 14.62
C ASP A 84 10.53 -7.63 15.32
N GLU A 85 9.53 -6.75 15.25
CA GLU A 85 9.59 -5.41 15.86
C GLU A 85 8.32 -5.13 16.70
N ALA A 86 8.39 -4.12 17.56
CA ALA A 86 7.20 -3.49 18.10
C ALA A 86 6.69 -2.46 17.08
N TRP A 87 5.92 -2.95 16.10
CA TRP A 87 5.40 -2.13 15.02
C TRP A 87 4.44 -1.06 15.53
N ASP A 88 4.56 0.18 15.04
CA ASP A 88 3.59 1.25 15.32
C ASP A 88 2.36 1.12 14.41
N ILE A 89 2.60 0.72 13.16
CA ILE A 89 1.58 0.59 12.13
C ILE A 89 1.78 -0.75 11.42
N ILE A 90 0.67 -1.46 11.23
CA ILE A 90 0.61 -2.67 10.42
C ILE A 90 -0.38 -2.39 9.29
N THR A 91 -0.09 -2.83 8.08
CA THR A 91 -1.02 -2.65 6.96
C THR A 91 -1.41 -4.00 6.36
N LEU A 92 -2.65 -4.10 5.93
CA LEU A 92 -3.19 -5.24 5.17
C LEU A 92 -3.81 -4.71 3.87
N GLN A 93 -3.83 -5.53 2.84
CA GLN A 93 -4.43 -5.24 1.55
C GLN A 93 -5.00 -6.50 0.90
N GLN A 94 -5.86 -6.32 -0.08
CA GLN A 94 -6.31 -7.43 -0.94
C GLN A 94 -5.36 -7.60 -2.13
N SER A 95 -5.39 -8.77 -2.77
CA SER A 95 -4.78 -8.94 -4.10
C SER A 95 -5.47 -8.03 -5.12
N SER A 96 -4.71 -7.56 -6.12
CA SER A 96 -5.24 -6.61 -7.09
C SER A 96 -6.46 -7.13 -7.86
N HIS A 97 -6.46 -8.43 -8.18
CA HIS A 97 -7.53 -9.07 -8.92
C HIS A 97 -8.83 -9.25 -8.12
N ASP A 98 -8.76 -9.20 -6.79
CA ASP A 98 -9.89 -9.37 -5.88
C ASP A 98 -10.30 -8.07 -5.17
N SER A 99 -9.55 -6.98 -5.36
CA SER A 99 -9.70 -5.77 -4.55
C SER A 99 -11.06 -5.05 -4.66
N GLY A 100 -11.79 -5.26 -5.77
CA GLY A 100 -13.15 -4.74 -5.98
C GLY A 100 -14.25 -5.78 -5.81
N LEU A 101 -14.00 -6.93 -5.17
CA LEU A 101 -14.91 -8.05 -5.04
C LEU A 101 -15.18 -8.36 -3.56
N PRO A 102 -16.27 -7.84 -2.97
CA PRO A 102 -16.52 -7.91 -1.53
C PRO A 102 -16.59 -9.35 -0.99
N GLU A 103 -17.08 -10.31 -1.78
CA GLU A 103 -17.14 -11.73 -1.41
C GLU A 103 -15.77 -12.34 -1.09
N THR A 104 -14.67 -11.75 -1.58
CA THR A 104 -13.30 -12.23 -1.34
C THR A 104 -12.72 -11.79 0.01
N TYR A 105 -13.46 -10.96 0.75
CA TYR A 105 -13.06 -10.42 2.05
C TYR A 105 -13.57 -11.24 3.24
N ALA A 106 -14.31 -12.32 3.00
CA ALA A 106 -14.99 -13.11 4.04
C ALA A 106 -14.06 -13.59 5.18
N ARG A 107 -12.76 -13.80 4.88
CA ARG A 107 -11.78 -14.27 5.86
C ARG A 107 -10.88 -13.17 6.44
N GLN A 108 -11.18 -11.89 6.17
CA GLN A 108 -10.32 -10.80 6.64
C GLN A 108 -10.21 -10.74 8.17
N ASN A 109 -11.30 -11.08 8.89
CA ASN A 109 -11.29 -11.05 10.36
C ASN A 109 -10.34 -12.09 10.95
N GLU A 110 -10.13 -13.24 10.30
CA GLU A 110 -9.13 -14.21 10.75
C GLU A 110 -7.72 -13.58 10.77
N VAL A 111 -7.39 -12.79 9.75
CA VAL A 111 -6.08 -12.12 9.65
C VAL A 111 -6.00 -10.95 10.62
N THR A 112 -7.03 -10.11 10.72
CA THR A 112 -7.01 -8.95 11.63
C THR A 112 -6.96 -9.37 13.10
N ASP A 113 -7.72 -10.40 13.49
CA ASP A 113 -7.72 -10.92 14.86
C ASP A 113 -6.36 -11.52 15.22
N TYR A 114 -5.73 -12.23 14.27
CA TYR A 114 -4.38 -12.74 14.46
C TYR A 114 -3.35 -11.63 14.66
N VAL A 115 -3.39 -10.60 13.82
CA VAL A 115 -2.53 -9.42 13.96
C VAL A 115 -2.74 -8.74 15.31
N HIS A 116 -4.01 -8.53 15.72
CA HIS A 116 -4.32 -7.92 17.01
C HIS A 116 -3.87 -8.75 18.21
N THR A 117 -3.84 -10.08 18.06
CA THR A 117 -3.37 -10.98 19.12
C THR A 117 -1.84 -10.96 19.27
N LEU A 118 -1.09 -10.87 18.17
CA LEU A 118 0.37 -11.01 18.19
C LEU A 118 1.14 -9.68 18.17
N LYS A 119 0.51 -8.55 17.82
CA LYS A 119 1.19 -7.26 17.80
C LYS A 119 1.87 -6.97 19.13
N ARG A 120 3.18 -6.66 19.10
CA ARG A 120 3.98 -6.42 20.30
C ARG A 120 3.70 -5.07 20.98
N ASP A 121 3.31 -4.05 20.18
CA ASP A 121 2.80 -2.79 20.73
C ASP A 121 1.27 -2.85 20.80
N PRO A 122 0.64 -2.79 21.98
CA PRO A 122 -0.81 -2.78 22.10
C PRO A 122 -1.46 -1.57 21.42
N ASN A 123 -0.71 -0.47 21.22
CA ASN A 123 -1.18 0.73 20.55
C ASN A 123 -0.97 0.70 19.03
N ALA A 124 -0.36 -0.37 18.49
CA ALA A 124 -0.18 -0.52 17.05
C ALA A 124 -1.53 -0.43 16.32
N VAL A 125 -1.58 0.38 15.27
CA VAL A 125 -2.78 0.62 14.48
C VAL A 125 -2.71 -0.19 13.18
N LEU A 126 -3.79 -0.92 12.89
CA LEU A 126 -3.92 -1.63 11.62
C LEU A 126 -4.57 -0.69 10.58
N TYR A 127 -3.92 -0.52 9.43
CA TYR A 127 -4.43 0.23 8.30
C TYR A 127 -4.75 -0.68 7.12
N TRP A 128 -5.79 -0.32 6.37
CA TRP A 128 -6.05 -0.93 5.08
C TRP A 128 -5.34 -0.15 3.98
N HIS A 129 -4.51 -0.82 3.17
CA HIS A 129 -3.96 -0.24 1.95
C HIS A 129 -4.95 -0.42 0.81
N MET A 130 -5.66 0.63 0.45
CA MET A 130 -6.53 0.67 -0.72
C MET A 130 -5.67 0.68 -1.97
N THR A 131 -5.69 -0.41 -2.72
CA THR A 131 -4.96 -0.56 -3.97
C THR A 131 -5.63 0.19 -5.12
N TRP A 132 -5.05 0.16 -6.29
CA TRP A 132 -5.48 0.94 -7.48
C TRP A 132 -6.06 0.04 -8.57
N ALA A 133 -6.87 0.63 -9.46
CA ALA A 133 -7.38 -0.02 -10.65
C ALA A 133 -6.26 -0.22 -11.69
N TYR A 134 -6.41 -1.23 -12.54
CA TYR A 134 -5.51 -1.46 -13.65
C TYR A 134 -5.54 -0.31 -14.67
N GLN A 135 -4.52 -0.22 -15.52
CA GLN A 135 -4.49 0.68 -16.66
C GLN A 135 -5.57 0.30 -17.67
N GLN A 136 -6.12 1.27 -18.40
CA GLN A 136 -7.29 1.01 -19.27
C GLN A 136 -7.02 -0.03 -20.36
N ASP A 137 -5.78 -0.13 -20.83
CA ASP A 137 -5.36 -1.10 -21.84
C ASP A 137 -4.63 -2.32 -21.24
N SER A 138 -4.79 -2.56 -19.93
CA SER A 138 -4.17 -3.70 -19.25
C SER A 138 -4.64 -5.03 -19.84
N ASN A 139 -3.70 -5.94 -20.07
CA ASN A 139 -3.94 -7.31 -20.48
C ASN A 139 -3.95 -8.31 -19.31
N HIS A 140 -4.05 -7.82 -18.08
CA HIS A 140 -4.08 -8.67 -16.89
C HIS A 140 -5.28 -9.64 -16.98
N TRP A 141 -5.05 -10.92 -16.73
CA TRP A 141 -6.04 -12.00 -16.88
C TRP A 141 -7.35 -11.78 -16.09
N ALA A 142 -7.30 -11.04 -15.01
CA ALA A 142 -8.46 -10.76 -14.16
C ALA A 142 -9.21 -9.47 -14.54
N PHE A 143 -8.69 -8.65 -15.46
CA PHE A 143 -9.34 -7.39 -15.83
C PHE A 143 -10.75 -7.59 -16.44
N PRO A 144 -11.04 -8.68 -17.18
CA PRO A 144 -12.40 -8.99 -17.61
C PRO A 144 -13.44 -9.12 -16.48
N ARG A 145 -13.05 -9.43 -15.24
CA ARG A 145 -13.95 -9.44 -14.08
C ARG A 145 -14.55 -8.06 -13.78
N TYR A 146 -13.90 -7.00 -14.26
CA TYR A 146 -14.32 -5.60 -14.17
C TYR A 146 -14.73 -5.03 -15.54
N GLY A 147 -15.08 -5.90 -16.50
CA GLY A 147 -15.48 -5.50 -17.85
C GLY A 147 -14.38 -4.91 -18.72
N CYS A 148 -13.10 -5.10 -18.37
CA CYS A 148 -11.95 -4.42 -18.97
C CYS A 148 -12.12 -2.89 -18.95
N ASP A 149 -12.71 -2.36 -17.88
CA ASP A 149 -12.97 -0.93 -17.69
C ASP A 149 -12.30 -0.46 -16.40
N GLN A 150 -11.35 0.48 -16.51
CA GLN A 150 -10.62 1.05 -15.39
C GLN A 150 -11.54 1.76 -14.41
N ALA A 151 -12.52 2.53 -14.90
CA ALA A 151 -13.43 3.27 -14.04
C ALA A 151 -14.37 2.31 -13.30
N ALA A 152 -14.83 1.24 -13.96
CA ALA A 152 -15.63 0.20 -13.32
C ALA A 152 -14.81 -0.50 -12.21
N MET A 153 -13.56 -0.87 -12.47
CA MET A 153 -12.67 -1.47 -11.47
C MET A 153 -12.43 -0.52 -10.28
N TYR A 154 -12.13 0.75 -10.55
CA TYR A 154 -11.92 1.76 -9.50
C TYR A 154 -13.16 1.92 -8.62
N ASN A 155 -14.33 2.03 -9.22
CA ASN A 155 -15.60 2.15 -8.49
C ASN A 155 -15.91 0.88 -7.67
N ALA A 156 -15.60 -0.30 -8.20
CA ALA A 156 -15.73 -1.56 -7.47
C ALA A 156 -14.81 -1.58 -6.24
N ILE A 157 -13.56 -1.16 -6.37
CA ILE A 157 -12.61 -1.05 -5.24
C ILE A 157 -13.13 -0.06 -4.18
N LEU A 158 -13.59 1.13 -4.59
CA LEU A 158 -14.18 2.12 -3.68
C LEU A 158 -15.37 1.55 -2.90
N ASN A 159 -16.29 0.90 -3.60
CA ASN A 159 -17.49 0.35 -2.98
C ASN A 159 -17.15 -0.78 -2.00
N THR A 160 -16.20 -1.65 -2.36
CA THR A 160 -15.73 -2.72 -1.49
C THR A 160 -15.03 -2.16 -0.24
N VAL A 161 -14.20 -1.13 -0.39
CA VAL A 161 -13.58 -0.46 0.78
C VAL A 161 -14.66 0.14 1.69
N ARG A 162 -15.73 0.72 1.13
CA ARG A 162 -16.83 1.27 1.92
C ARG A 162 -17.61 0.20 2.68
N SER A 163 -17.91 -0.94 2.04
CA SER A 163 -18.71 -2.01 2.66
C SER A 163 -17.90 -2.88 3.62
N GLU A 164 -16.66 -3.24 3.27
CA GLU A 164 -15.89 -4.24 4.01
C GLU A 164 -14.88 -3.64 4.98
N ILE A 165 -14.34 -2.44 4.69
CA ILE A 165 -13.23 -1.88 5.46
C ILE A 165 -13.69 -0.76 6.38
N LEU A 166 -14.44 0.25 5.89
CA LEU A 166 -14.90 1.36 6.72
C LEU A 166 -15.86 0.92 7.83
N THR A 167 -16.56 -0.18 7.63
CA THR A 167 -17.46 -0.77 8.62
C THR A 167 -16.77 -1.71 9.61
N ASN A 168 -15.50 -2.06 9.36
CA ASN A 168 -14.75 -2.99 10.19
C ASN A 168 -13.91 -2.26 11.24
N PRO A 169 -14.23 -2.35 12.54
CA PRO A 169 -13.55 -1.64 13.61
C PRO A 169 -12.10 -2.11 13.85
N ALA A 170 -11.66 -3.20 13.22
CA ALA A 170 -10.28 -3.66 13.29
C ALA A 170 -9.30 -2.68 12.64
N TYR A 171 -9.76 -1.86 11.69
CA TYR A 171 -8.92 -0.89 10.99
C TYR A 171 -9.05 0.50 11.60
N GLY A 172 -7.90 1.13 11.92
CA GLY A 172 -7.84 2.50 12.38
C GLY A 172 -7.78 3.54 11.26
N GLY A 173 -7.66 3.10 10.00
CA GLY A 173 -7.64 3.98 8.84
C GLY A 173 -7.35 3.29 7.52
N ILE A 174 -7.35 4.09 6.45
CA ILE A 174 -7.13 3.64 5.08
C ILE A 174 -6.00 4.47 4.47
N ILE A 175 -5.09 3.80 3.75
CA ILE A 175 -4.10 4.46 2.91
C ILE A 175 -4.72 4.56 1.51
N PRO A 176 -5.11 5.74 1.03
CA PRO A 176 -5.95 5.90 -0.15
C PRO A 176 -5.12 5.93 -1.46
N THR A 177 -4.18 4.99 -1.62
CA THR A 177 -3.28 4.96 -2.80
C THR A 177 -4.06 4.88 -4.10
N GLY A 178 -5.11 4.05 -4.14
CA GLY A 178 -5.96 3.94 -5.33
C GLY A 178 -6.63 5.25 -5.74
N ILE A 179 -6.99 6.10 -4.76
CA ILE A 179 -7.55 7.44 -5.03
C ILE A 179 -6.46 8.37 -5.56
N ALA A 180 -5.27 8.38 -4.94
CA ALA A 180 -4.17 9.23 -5.38
C ALA A 180 -3.75 8.91 -6.83
N ILE A 181 -3.67 7.63 -7.16
CA ILE A 181 -3.37 7.18 -8.51
C ILE A 181 -4.47 7.56 -9.50
N GLN A 182 -5.75 7.42 -9.13
CA GLN A 182 -6.85 7.84 -10.00
C GLN A 182 -6.89 9.36 -10.21
N ASN A 183 -6.60 10.15 -9.17
CA ASN A 183 -6.46 11.60 -9.29
C ASN A 183 -5.30 11.96 -10.23
N LEU A 184 -4.15 11.27 -10.12
CA LEU A 184 -2.99 11.53 -10.97
C LEU A 184 -3.27 11.22 -12.44
N ARG A 185 -4.03 10.15 -12.73
CA ARG A 185 -4.48 9.81 -14.09
C ARG A 185 -5.33 10.89 -14.75
N ALA A 186 -6.07 11.66 -13.94
CA ALA A 186 -6.89 12.77 -14.41
C ALA A 186 -6.09 14.06 -14.72
N THR A 187 -4.78 14.08 -14.49
CA THR A 187 -3.87 15.17 -14.80
C THR A 187 -3.20 14.97 -16.18
N PRO A 188 -2.37 15.91 -16.67
CA PRO A 188 -1.56 15.72 -17.87
C PRO A 188 -0.62 14.49 -17.85
N VAL A 189 -0.32 13.91 -16.67
CA VAL A 189 0.42 12.64 -16.55
C VAL A 189 -0.32 11.51 -17.26
N GLY A 190 -1.66 11.52 -17.19
CA GLY A 190 -2.49 10.53 -17.85
C GLY A 190 -2.36 9.11 -17.27
N ASP A 191 -2.82 8.11 -18.04
CA ASP A 191 -2.84 6.71 -17.64
C ASP A 191 -1.52 5.99 -17.97
N THR A 192 -0.38 6.58 -17.56
CA THR A 192 0.99 6.06 -17.79
C THR A 192 1.71 5.71 -16.48
N VAL A 193 0.95 5.57 -15.40
CA VAL A 193 1.48 5.40 -14.05
C VAL A 193 1.80 3.95 -13.69
N THR A 194 1.61 3.02 -14.63
CA THR A 194 1.97 1.60 -14.46
C THR A 194 3.07 1.20 -15.45
N ARG A 195 3.83 0.12 -15.14
CA ARG A 195 4.91 -0.41 -16.01
C ARG A 195 4.48 -1.57 -16.90
N ASP A 196 3.39 -2.26 -16.51
CA ASP A 196 2.90 -3.48 -17.17
C ASP A 196 1.35 -3.55 -17.22
N GLY A 197 0.70 -2.41 -17.02
CA GLY A 197 -0.75 -2.29 -16.99
C GLY A 197 -1.38 -2.45 -15.60
N PHE A 198 -0.61 -2.85 -14.56
CA PHE A 198 -1.14 -3.03 -13.19
C PHE A 198 -0.14 -2.73 -12.07
N HIS A 199 1.14 -3.04 -12.20
CA HIS A 199 2.16 -2.61 -11.23
C HIS A 199 2.54 -1.15 -11.46
N MET A 200 2.81 -0.41 -10.39
CA MET A 200 3.22 1.00 -10.49
C MET A 200 4.49 1.18 -11.31
N SER A 201 4.54 2.22 -12.13
CA SER A 201 5.77 2.68 -12.77
C SER A 201 6.80 3.04 -11.70
N GLU A 202 8.07 2.78 -11.99
CA GLU A 202 9.17 3.07 -11.05
C GLU A 202 9.36 4.58 -10.84
N SER A 203 8.87 5.39 -11.78
CA SER A 203 8.86 6.85 -11.71
C SER A 203 7.65 7.37 -10.93
N HIS A 204 6.61 7.82 -11.64
CA HIS A 204 5.45 8.52 -11.09
C HIS A 204 4.63 7.66 -10.13
N GLY A 205 4.37 6.39 -10.50
CA GLY A 205 3.47 5.51 -9.76
C GLY A 205 3.98 5.21 -8.35
N ARG A 206 5.20 4.65 -8.23
CA ARG A 206 5.81 4.34 -6.92
C ARG A 206 6.05 5.59 -6.08
N TYR A 207 6.42 6.70 -6.72
CA TYR A 207 6.65 7.96 -5.99
C TYR A 207 5.35 8.53 -5.42
N ALA A 208 4.27 8.57 -6.20
CA ALA A 208 2.95 8.98 -5.72
C ALA A 208 2.42 8.06 -4.61
N ALA A 209 2.60 6.74 -4.74
CA ALA A 209 2.23 5.78 -3.73
C ALA A 209 2.99 6.02 -2.41
N ALA A 210 4.31 6.17 -2.46
CA ALA A 210 5.13 6.42 -1.27
C ALA A 210 4.76 7.76 -0.57
N LEU A 211 4.49 8.82 -1.33
CA LEU A 211 4.00 10.10 -0.78
C LEU A 211 2.62 9.93 -0.11
N THR A 212 1.73 9.13 -0.69
CA THR A 212 0.40 8.85 -0.11
C THR A 212 0.53 8.12 1.23
N TRP A 213 1.41 7.12 1.30
CA TRP A 213 1.71 6.42 2.55
C TRP A 213 2.31 7.37 3.60
N ALA A 214 3.31 8.18 3.22
CA ALA A 214 3.96 9.12 4.13
C ALA A 214 2.97 10.18 4.67
N GLN A 215 2.12 10.74 3.81
CA GLN A 215 1.06 11.67 4.21
C GLN A 215 0.08 11.02 5.18
N THR A 216 -0.45 9.85 4.83
CA THR A 216 -1.49 9.18 5.61
C THR A 216 -0.98 8.70 6.97
N LEU A 217 0.18 8.06 7.00
CA LEU A 217 0.68 7.38 8.20
C LEU A 217 1.44 8.30 9.16
N CYS A 218 2.07 9.35 8.63
CA CYS A 218 2.96 10.23 9.41
C CYS A 218 2.61 11.71 9.31
N GLY A 219 1.58 12.10 8.55
CA GLY A 219 1.21 13.51 8.36
C GLY A 219 2.24 14.31 7.59
N VAL A 220 3.07 13.66 6.79
CA VAL A 220 4.04 14.34 5.93
C VAL A 220 3.30 15.14 4.87
N ASP A 221 3.57 16.45 4.76
CA ASP A 221 3.03 17.25 3.66
C ASP A 221 3.81 16.92 2.37
N PRO A 222 3.17 16.40 1.32
CA PRO A 222 3.82 16.08 0.06
C PRO A 222 4.55 17.29 -0.57
N ALA A 223 4.12 18.52 -0.25
CA ALA A 223 4.76 19.72 -0.74
C ALA A 223 6.16 19.97 -0.16
N THR A 224 6.44 19.41 1.02
CA THR A 224 7.73 19.61 1.73
C THR A 224 8.76 18.53 1.41
N VAL A 225 8.37 17.43 0.74
CA VAL A 225 9.29 16.38 0.35
C VAL A 225 10.03 16.79 -0.89
N ASP A 226 11.34 17.06 -0.77
CA ASP A 226 12.23 17.44 -1.86
C ASP A 226 13.03 16.27 -2.45
N TRP A 227 13.03 15.13 -1.79
CA TRP A 227 13.63 13.90 -2.29
C TRP A 227 12.77 13.27 -3.41
N MET A 228 13.42 12.74 -4.41
CA MET A 228 12.86 11.86 -5.43
C MET A 228 13.92 10.86 -5.90
N PRO A 229 13.54 9.69 -6.47
CA PRO A 229 14.53 8.72 -6.94
C PRO A 229 15.38 9.33 -8.06
N GLU A 230 16.71 9.32 -7.87
CA GLU A 230 17.66 9.99 -8.75
C GLU A 230 17.55 9.51 -10.20
N ALA A 231 17.38 8.19 -10.40
CA ALA A 231 17.25 7.60 -11.73
C ALA A 231 16.04 8.12 -12.54
N PHE A 232 15.03 8.69 -11.86
CA PHE A 232 13.80 9.16 -12.50
C PHE A 232 13.52 10.64 -12.21
N ALA A 233 14.48 11.38 -11.64
CA ALA A 233 14.28 12.76 -11.22
C ALA A 233 13.90 13.67 -12.39
N ASP A 234 14.51 13.50 -13.56
CA ASP A 234 14.24 14.31 -14.75
C ASP A 234 12.82 14.06 -15.32
N VAL A 235 12.27 12.87 -15.10
CA VAL A 235 10.92 12.49 -15.54
C VAL A 235 9.87 12.94 -14.52
N ILE A 236 10.16 12.83 -13.23
CA ILE A 236 9.24 13.20 -12.14
C ILE A 236 9.14 14.71 -11.96
N ARG A 237 10.25 15.43 -12.07
CA ARG A 237 10.32 16.88 -11.74
C ARG A 237 9.33 17.76 -12.49
N PRO A 238 9.09 17.59 -13.81
CA PRO A 238 8.07 18.37 -14.52
C PRO A 238 6.65 18.14 -14.00
N ASP A 239 6.35 16.91 -13.55
CA ASP A 239 5.03 16.49 -13.14
C ASP A 239 4.81 16.51 -11.62
N LEU A 240 5.86 16.93 -10.87
CA LEU A 240 5.82 16.99 -9.41
C LEU A 240 4.63 17.78 -8.84
N PRO A 241 4.21 18.93 -9.41
CA PRO A 241 3.01 19.63 -8.94
C PRO A 241 1.75 18.77 -9.02
N TYR A 242 1.56 18.02 -10.12
CA TYR A 242 0.40 17.15 -10.31
C TYR A 242 0.41 15.97 -9.34
N ILE A 243 1.59 15.36 -9.11
CA ILE A 243 1.74 14.27 -8.15
C ILE A 243 1.37 14.73 -6.73
N ARG A 244 1.93 15.86 -6.29
CA ARG A 244 1.68 16.43 -4.96
C ARG A 244 0.21 16.77 -4.75
N GLU A 245 -0.44 17.38 -5.74
CA GLU A 245 -1.86 17.73 -5.68
C GLU A 245 -2.75 16.47 -5.63
N ALA A 246 -2.47 15.47 -6.47
CA ALA A 246 -3.21 14.21 -6.51
C ALA A 246 -3.14 13.48 -5.16
N VAL A 247 -1.96 13.43 -4.55
CA VAL A 247 -1.75 12.81 -3.22
C VAL A 247 -2.46 13.61 -2.14
N LYS A 248 -2.31 14.93 -2.12
CA LYS A 248 -2.96 15.80 -1.13
C LYS A 248 -4.48 15.70 -1.19
N ALA A 249 -5.04 15.71 -2.40
CA ALA A 249 -6.48 15.55 -2.61
C ALA A 249 -6.98 14.18 -2.12
N ALA A 250 -6.23 13.10 -2.33
CA ALA A 250 -6.58 11.78 -1.84
C ALA A 250 -6.66 11.72 -0.31
N GLY A 251 -5.73 12.36 0.40
CA GLY A 251 -5.75 12.45 1.87
C GLY A 251 -6.92 13.24 2.45
N ASN A 252 -7.50 14.15 1.65
CA ASN A 252 -8.66 14.96 2.02
C ASN A 252 -10.00 14.35 1.57
N THR A 253 -9.97 13.25 0.83
CA THR A 253 -11.19 12.62 0.31
C THR A 253 -11.96 11.93 1.44
N ALA A 254 -13.16 12.38 1.72
CA ALA A 254 -14.08 11.65 2.57
C ALA A 254 -14.55 10.39 1.81
N LEU A 255 -14.24 9.22 2.35
CA LEU A 255 -14.69 7.93 1.79
C LEU A 255 -16.14 7.58 2.21
N ILE A 256 -16.73 8.40 3.08
CA ILE A 256 -18.09 8.25 3.60
C ILE A 256 -19.06 9.13 2.81
#